data_5ffa1e6905e719ff21646f2d167763e7
#
_entry.id   5ffa1e6905e719ff21646f2d167763e7
#
_cell.length_a   1.000
_cell.length_b   1.000
_cell.length_c   1.000
_cell.angle_alpha   90.00
_cell.angle_beta   90.00
_cell.angle_gamma   90.00
#
_symmetry.space_group_name_H-M   'P 1'
#
loop_
_entity.id
_entity.type
_entity.pdbx_description
1 polymer ?
#
loop_
_entity_poly.entity_id
_entity_poly.type
_entity_poly.pdbx_seq_one_letter_code
_entity_poly.pdbx_strand_id
1 'polypeptide(L)'
;AVAARDTSKKDTAQRKSFLDDVISGKNQDSLVYDLRNKTVYIYEKGDVDYQDKNLKADFMKINMDDKIIFAYGREDTTTKTNTRPEFTDGGSTYQMDTITYNIATEKARIKGVTTQDGEGYLKGSRVKKMPDNTINIANGKYTTCDLDHPHFYLAMTKAKTIPGKKVIVGPSYLVMEDVPIYFLGLPFGFFPTMSGRHSGFIMPTWGEEAIKGFFLRDAGYYFAFN
;
A
#
# COMPACT_ATOMS: atom_id res chain seq x y z
N ALA A 1 -31.14 64.62 5.62
CA ALA A 1 -30.38 63.60 4.91
C ALA A 1 -29.36 63.06 5.88
N VAL A 2 -29.59 61.82 6.38
CA VAL A 2 -28.70 61.12 7.28
C VAL A 2 -27.94 60.11 6.46
N ALA A 3 -26.62 60.25 6.42
CA ALA A 3 -25.75 59.34 5.73
C ALA A 3 -25.59 58.02 6.50
N ALA A 4 -25.93 56.91 5.92
CA ALA A 4 -25.69 55.60 6.47
C ALA A 4 -24.19 55.28 6.38
N ARG A 5 -23.55 54.98 7.50
CA ARG A 5 -22.20 54.44 7.58
C ARG A 5 -22.23 52.96 7.23
N ASP A 6 -21.58 52.61 6.16
CA ASP A 6 -21.27 51.24 5.78
C ASP A 6 -20.13 50.72 6.66
N THR A 7 -20.46 49.83 7.60
CA THR A 7 -19.52 49.13 8.46
C THR A 7 -19.59 47.63 8.18
N SER A 8 -18.85 47.16 7.18
CA SER A 8 -18.57 45.74 7.09
C SER A 8 -17.38 45.44 6.18
N LYS A 9 -16.18 45.69 6.65
CA LYS A 9 -15.04 44.89 6.25
C LYS A 9 -14.52 44.16 7.47
N LYS A 10 -15.10 43.01 7.75
CA LYS A 10 -14.47 42.03 8.62
C LYS A 10 -13.33 41.40 7.80
N ASP A 11 -12.10 41.80 8.08
CA ASP A 11 -10.91 41.08 7.73
C ASP A 11 -10.99 39.69 8.38
N THR A 12 -11.47 38.72 7.59
CA THR A 12 -11.32 37.31 7.93
C THR A 12 -9.85 36.98 7.64
N ALA A 13 -8.98 37.18 8.62
CA ALA A 13 -7.67 36.58 8.60
C ALA A 13 -7.87 35.11 8.32
N GLN A 14 -7.52 34.66 7.12
CA GLN A 14 -7.46 33.26 6.76
C GLN A 14 -6.49 32.60 7.74
N ARG A 15 -7.05 31.96 8.78
CA ARG A 15 -6.29 31.00 9.58
C ARG A 15 -5.81 29.97 8.58
N LYS A 16 -4.50 29.89 8.34
CA LYS A 16 -3.89 28.81 7.56
C LYS A 16 -4.48 27.53 8.14
N SER A 17 -5.30 26.87 7.35
CA SER A 17 -5.84 25.56 7.71
C SER A 17 -4.66 24.64 7.99
N PHE A 18 -4.78 23.85 9.03
CA PHE A 18 -3.80 22.84 9.42
C PHE A 18 -3.57 21.80 8.32
N LEU A 19 -4.56 21.62 7.48
CA LEU A 19 -4.60 20.73 6.32
C LEU A 19 -4.90 21.58 5.09
N ASP A 20 -4.27 21.24 3.98
CA ASP A 20 -4.49 21.91 2.69
C ASP A 20 -5.87 21.59 2.11
N ASP A 21 -6.54 20.54 2.65
CA ASP A 21 -7.88 20.12 2.23
C ASP A 21 -8.69 19.58 3.42
N VAL A 22 -9.98 19.38 3.20
CA VAL A 22 -10.92 18.87 4.20
C VAL A 22 -10.78 17.35 4.27
N ILE A 23 -10.54 16.83 5.47
CA ILE A 23 -10.71 15.41 5.73
C ILE A 23 -12.20 15.15 5.93
N SER A 24 -12.79 14.36 5.03
CA SER A 24 -14.15 13.86 5.20
C SER A 24 -14.08 12.41 5.69
N GLY A 25 -14.96 12.08 6.62
CA GLY A 25 -15.00 10.73 7.17
C GLY A 25 -16.42 10.29 7.46
N LYS A 26 -16.67 9.01 7.26
CA LYS A 26 -17.89 8.30 7.65
C LYS A 26 -17.51 7.14 8.56
N ASN A 27 -18.35 6.82 9.51
CA ASN A 27 -18.20 5.67 10.38
C ASN A 27 -19.56 5.01 10.65
N GLN A 28 -19.54 3.76 11.07
CA GLN A 28 -20.76 3.02 11.33
C GLN A 28 -21.17 3.08 12.81
N ASP A 29 -20.19 3.16 13.73
CA ASP A 29 -20.46 3.15 15.17
C ASP A 29 -20.17 4.52 15.80
N SER A 30 -18.99 4.76 16.31
CA SER A 30 -18.67 5.92 17.12
C SER A 30 -17.44 6.68 16.66
N LEU A 31 -17.51 8.00 16.85
CA LEU A 31 -16.40 8.93 16.67
C LEU A 31 -16.16 9.63 18.00
N VAL A 32 -14.96 9.48 18.55
CA VAL A 32 -14.58 10.10 19.81
C VAL A 32 -13.48 11.12 19.56
N TYR A 33 -13.72 12.35 19.98
CA TYR A 33 -12.73 13.40 19.91
C TYR A 33 -12.16 13.72 21.30
N ASP A 34 -10.89 13.41 21.50
CA ASP A 34 -10.14 13.80 22.69
C ASP A 34 -9.58 15.21 22.51
N LEU A 35 -10.24 16.18 23.15
CA LEU A 35 -9.86 17.58 23.09
C LEU A 35 -8.49 17.87 23.71
N ARG A 36 -8.10 17.10 24.73
CA ARG A 36 -6.84 17.32 25.46
C ARG A 36 -5.64 16.93 24.60
N ASN A 37 -5.74 15.77 23.94
CA ASN A 37 -4.67 15.22 23.10
C ASN A 37 -4.90 15.52 21.61
N LYS A 38 -5.93 16.30 21.26
CA LYS A 38 -6.32 16.61 19.88
C LYS A 38 -6.32 15.39 18.97
N THR A 39 -6.90 14.31 19.46
CA THR A 39 -6.88 13.02 18.79
C THR A 39 -8.31 12.59 18.49
N VAL A 40 -8.55 12.17 17.26
CA VAL A 40 -9.81 11.57 16.81
C VAL A 40 -9.67 10.07 16.79
N TYR A 41 -10.61 9.38 17.39
CA TYR A 41 -10.76 7.94 17.32
C TYR A 41 -12.01 7.61 16.53
N ILE A 42 -11.89 6.74 15.55
CA ILE A 42 -13.00 6.26 14.71
C ILE A 42 -13.11 4.77 14.93
N TYR A 43 -14.28 4.31 15.30
CA TYR A 43 -14.59 2.92 15.59
C TYR A 43 -15.59 2.38 14.57
N GLU A 44 -15.36 1.16 14.14
CA GLU A 44 -16.14 0.35 13.21
C GLU A 44 -16.39 0.98 11.83
N LYS A 45 -15.79 0.34 10.83
CA LYS A 45 -15.92 0.69 9.41
C LYS A 45 -15.75 2.19 9.12
N GLY A 46 -14.69 2.76 9.70
CA GLY A 46 -14.28 4.11 9.36
C GLY A 46 -13.85 4.19 7.89
N ASP A 47 -14.35 5.20 7.21
CA ASP A 47 -14.03 5.53 5.82
C ASP A 47 -13.58 6.99 5.80
N VAL A 48 -12.31 7.23 5.49
CA VAL A 48 -11.69 8.56 5.54
C VAL A 48 -11.14 8.91 4.18
N ASP A 49 -11.65 10.01 3.64
CA ASP A 49 -11.20 10.58 2.38
C ASP A 49 -10.33 11.81 2.62
N TYR A 50 -9.20 11.87 1.96
CA TYR A 50 -8.32 13.02 1.92
C TYR A 50 -7.71 13.20 0.54
N GLN A 51 -8.09 14.24 -0.19
CA GLN A 51 -7.73 14.46 -1.58
C GLN A 51 -8.15 13.26 -2.46
N ASP A 52 -7.20 12.64 -3.16
CA ASP A 52 -7.39 11.45 -4.00
C ASP A 52 -7.07 10.14 -3.28
N LYS A 53 -6.94 10.19 -1.95
CA LYS A 53 -6.64 9.05 -1.08
C LYS A 53 -7.85 8.69 -0.23
N ASN A 54 -8.14 7.40 -0.18
CA ASN A 54 -9.20 6.85 0.67
C ASN A 54 -8.62 5.78 1.59
N LEU A 55 -8.97 5.83 2.86
CA LEU A 55 -8.57 4.84 3.87
C LEU A 55 -9.81 4.28 4.57
N LYS A 56 -10.00 2.98 4.45
CA LYS A 56 -11.04 2.22 5.17
C LYS A 56 -10.41 1.34 6.22
N ALA A 57 -10.91 1.36 7.43
CA ALA A 57 -10.45 0.47 8.51
C ALA A 57 -11.48 0.40 9.63
N ASP A 58 -11.41 -0.67 10.45
CA ASP A 58 -12.30 -0.81 11.61
C ASP A 58 -11.90 0.10 12.76
N PHE A 59 -10.62 0.39 12.89
CA PHE A 59 -10.13 1.33 13.87
C PHE A 59 -9.16 2.33 13.24
N MET A 60 -9.40 3.61 13.51
CA MET A 60 -8.49 4.67 13.11
C MET A 60 -8.24 5.62 14.29
N LYS A 61 -6.99 6.03 14.42
CA LYS A 61 -6.55 7.06 15.36
C LYS A 61 -5.85 8.16 14.56
N ILE A 62 -6.38 9.36 14.61
CA ILE A 62 -5.85 10.54 13.93
C ILE A 62 -5.34 11.51 14.99
N ASN A 63 -4.04 11.69 15.09
CA ASN A 63 -3.43 12.70 15.93
C ASN A 63 -3.19 13.96 15.11
N MET A 64 -3.84 15.06 15.51
CA MET A 64 -3.77 16.32 14.78
C MET A 64 -2.47 17.08 15.02
N ASP A 65 -1.86 16.95 16.20
CA ASP A 65 -0.61 17.64 16.52
C ASP A 65 0.57 17.00 15.77
N ASP A 66 0.68 15.67 15.81
CA ASP A 66 1.73 14.90 15.14
C ASP A 66 1.46 14.70 13.65
N LYS A 67 0.23 14.99 13.19
CA LYS A 67 -0.23 14.75 11.80
C LYS A 67 -0.11 13.29 11.39
N ILE A 68 -0.42 12.39 12.30
CA ILE A 68 -0.29 10.95 12.09
C ILE A 68 -1.66 10.30 12.11
N ILE A 69 -1.93 9.51 11.07
CA ILE A 69 -3.05 8.58 11.00
C ILE A 69 -2.51 7.18 11.26
N PHE A 70 -3.08 6.50 12.24
CA PHE A 70 -2.83 5.11 12.52
C PHE A 70 -4.13 4.32 12.33
N ALA A 71 -4.07 3.22 11.57
CA ALA A 71 -5.24 2.37 11.36
C ALA A 71 -4.86 0.90 11.38
N TYR A 72 -5.80 0.08 11.85
CA TYR A 72 -5.70 -1.38 11.80
C TYR A 72 -7.08 -2.01 11.65
N GLY A 73 -7.09 -3.25 11.16
CA GLY A 73 -8.29 -4.07 11.08
C GLY A 73 -8.53 -4.82 12.38
N ARG A 74 -9.76 -5.23 12.60
CA ARG A 74 -10.17 -6.01 13.75
C ARG A 74 -10.42 -7.45 13.35
N GLU A 75 -9.99 -8.39 14.18
CA GLU A 75 -10.38 -9.77 14.05
C GLU A 75 -11.78 -9.93 14.67
N ASP A 76 -12.76 -10.22 13.84
CA ASP A 76 -14.09 -10.56 14.33
C ASP A 76 -14.07 -11.97 14.93
N THR A 77 -14.15 -12.03 16.24
CA THR A 77 -14.13 -13.29 17.00
C THR A 77 -15.32 -14.21 16.68
N THR A 78 -16.40 -13.64 16.14
CA THR A 78 -17.63 -14.38 15.83
C THR A 78 -17.56 -15.06 14.47
N THR A 79 -17.07 -14.34 13.47
CA THR A 79 -17.01 -14.83 12.07
C THR A 79 -15.61 -15.32 11.69
N LYS A 80 -14.59 -15.13 12.54
CA LYS A 80 -13.16 -15.36 12.25
C LYS A 80 -12.66 -14.66 10.97
N THR A 81 -13.37 -13.64 10.55
CA THR A 81 -13.00 -12.82 9.40
C THR A 81 -12.12 -11.68 9.90
N ASN A 82 -10.92 -11.56 9.36
CA ASN A 82 -10.03 -10.45 9.65
C ASN A 82 -10.34 -9.33 8.64
N THR A 83 -10.97 -8.26 9.11
CA THR A 83 -11.19 -7.06 8.30
C THR A 83 -9.88 -6.30 8.19
N ARG A 84 -9.25 -6.41 7.02
CA ARG A 84 -8.00 -5.70 6.75
C ARG A 84 -8.27 -4.26 6.32
N PRO A 85 -7.54 -3.28 6.85
CA PRO A 85 -7.57 -1.92 6.32
C PRO A 85 -7.28 -1.90 4.83
N GLU A 86 -7.99 -1.05 4.13
CA GLU A 86 -7.87 -0.85 2.70
C GLU A 86 -7.49 0.61 2.43
N PHE A 87 -6.38 0.81 1.73
CA PHE A 87 -5.90 2.12 1.34
C PHE A 87 -5.86 2.23 -0.18
N THR A 88 -6.57 3.21 -0.70
CA THR A 88 -6.59 3.50 -2.14
C THR A 88 -5.84 4.80 -2.41
N ASP A 89 -4.93 4.79 -3.37
CA ASP A 89 -4.14 5.94 -3.79
C ASP A 89 -3.85 5.84 -5.29
N GLY A 90 -4.27 6.86 -6.04
CA GLY A 90 -4.03 6.93 -7.49
C GLY A 90 -4.59 5.73 -8.28
N GLY A 91 -5.71 5.14 -7.84
CA GLY A 91 -6.34 4.00 -8.50
C GLY A 91 -5.76 2.62 -8.11
N SER A 92 -4.74 2.59 -7.27
CA SER A 92 -4.20 1.34 -6.71
C SER A 92 -4.75 1.11 -5.32
N THR A 93 -5.23 -0.09 -5.05
CA THR A 93 -5.77 -0.50 -3.75
C THR A 93 -4.81 -1.46 -3.05
N TYR A 94 -4.55 -1.19 -1.78
CA TYR A 94 -3.64 -1.94 -0.92
C TYR A 94 -4.40 -2.44 0.29
N GLN A 95 -4.42 -3.74 0.49
CA GLN A 95 -4.91 -4.35 1.74
C GLN A 95 -3.73 -4.58 2.68
N MET A 96 -3.92 -4.32 3.98
CA MET A 96 -2.83 -4.35 4.93
C MET A 96 -3.30 -4.74 6.34
N ASP A 97 -2.37 -5.10 7.21
CA ASP A 97 -2.69 -5.37 8.62
C ASP A 97 -2.72 -4.07 9.43
N THR A 98 -1.72 -3.22 9.24
CA THR A 98 -1.65 -1.91 9.90
C THR A 98 -1.00 -0.86 9.02
N ILE A 99 -1.46 0.38 9.13
CA ILE A 99 -0.86 1.54 8.48
C ILE A 99 -0.60 2.66 9.49
N THR A 100 0.54 3.31 9.33
CA THR A 100 0.87 4.58 9.97
C THR A 100 1.23 5.57 8.87
N TYR A 101 0.37 6.55 8.63
CA TYR A 101 0.55 7.58 7.62
C TYR A 101 0.82 8.92 8.28
N ASN A 102 1.87 9.60 7.86
CA ASN A 102 2.16 10.97 8.29
C ASN A 102 1.75 11.95 7.19
N ILE A 103 0.74 12.77 7.48
CA ILE A 103 0.13 13.71 6.52
C ILE A 103 1.15 14.80 6.12
N ALA A 104 1.96 15.29 7.07
CA ALA A 104 2.90 16.38 6.81
C ALA A 104 4.09 15.96 5.93
N THR A 105 4.53 14.71 6.05
CA THR A 105 5.69 14.19 5.31
C THR A 105 5.30 13.25 4.18
N GLU A 106 4.00 12.97 4.01
CA GLU A 106 3.42 12.04 3.02
C GLU A 106 4.06 10.64 3.04
N LYS A 107 4.61 10.25 4.17
CA LYS A 107 5.25 8.94 4.35
C LYS A 107 4.29 7.98 5.01
N ALA A 108 4.18 6.77 4.44
CA ALA A 108 3.47 5.67 5.07
C ALA A 108 4.42 4.56 5.52
N ARG A 109 4.13 3.98 6.68
CA ARG A 109 4.70 2.71 7.15
C ARG A 109 3.57 1.71 7.26
N ILE A 110 3.69 0.61 6.56
CA ILE A 110 2.64 -0.37 6.41
C ILE A 110 3.20 -1.74 6.79
N LYS A 111 2.40 -2.53 7.49
CA LYS A 111 2.72 -3.93 7.80
C LYS A 111 1.70 -4.84 7.14
N GLY A 112 2.18 -5.99 6.64
CA GLY A 112 1.33 -7.02 6.09
C GLY A 112 0.58 -6.60 4.83
N VAL A 113 1.26 -5.89 3.91
CA VAL A 113 0.63 -5.47 2.65
C VAL A 113 0.42 -6.64 1.71
N THR A 114 -0.77 -6.69 1.13
CA THR A 114 -1.08 -7.50 -0.05
C THR A 114 -1.64 -6.59 -1.12
N THR A 115 -1.07 -6.62 -2.31
CA THR A 115 -1.56 -5.89 -3.48
C THR A 115 -1.52 -6.78 -4.70
N GLN A 116 -2.48 -6.61 -5.58
CA GLN A 116 -2.49 -7.27 -6.87
C GLN A 116 -1.70 -6.40 -7.87
N ASP A 117 -0.80 -7.01 -8.62
CA ASP A 117 -0.03 -6.36 -9.67
C ASP A 117 -0.09 -7.26 -10.93
N GLY A 118 -0.90 -6.85 -11.89
CA GLY A 118 -1.25 -7.67 -13.04
C GLY A 118 -1.97 -8.97 -12.64
N GLU A 119 -1.43 -10.11 -13.05
CA GLU A 119 -1.94 -11.45 -12.70
C GLU A 119 -1.34 -12.00 -11.39
N GLY A 120 -0.44 -11.25 -10.76
CA GLY A 120 0.25 -11.70 -9.55
C GLY A 120 -0.13 -10.91 -8.30
N TYR A 121 0.25 -11.48 -7.18
CA TYR A 121 0.08 -10.90 -5.85
C TYR A 121 1.45 -10.58 -5.26
N LEU A 122 1.63 -9.33 -4.85
CA LEU A 122 2.80 -8.90 -4.11
C LEU A 122 2.42 -8.78 -2.62
N LYS A 123 3.03 -9.60 -1.80
CA LYS A 123 2.88 -9.58 -0.33
C LYS A 123 4.15 -9.00 0.28
N GLY A 124 4.03 -8.01 1.16
CA GLY A 124 5.16 -7.38 1.83
C GLY A 124 4.98 -7.37 3.35
N SER A 125 5.95 -7.89 4.10
CA SER A 125 5.86 -7.86 5.56
C SER A 125 5.99 -6.47 6.13
N ARG A 126 6.88 -5.65 5.58
CA ARG A 126 7.08 -4.26 5.95
C ARG A 126 7.26 -3.42 4.70
N VAL A 127 6.42 -2.43 4.56
CA VAL A 127 6.41 -1.53 3.41
C VAL A 127 6.50 -0.08 3.88
N LYS A 128 7.29 0.70 3.17
CA LYS A 128 7.44 2.13 3.39
C LYS A 128 7.20 2.86 2.08
N LYS A 129 6.13 3.65 2.04
CA LYS A 129 5.84 4.56 0.95
C LYS A 129 6.52 5.91 1.23
N MET A 130 7.13 6.47 0.22
CA MET A 130 7.79 7.78 0.25
C MET A 130 6.94 8.84 -0.47
N PRO A 131 7.18 10.14 -0.25
CA PRO A 131 6.43 11.23 -0.89
C PRO A 131 6.49 11.20 -2.43
N ASP A 132 7.58 10.70 -2.99
CA ASP A 132 7.79 10.51 -4.43
C ASP A 132 7.08 9.27 -4.99
N ASN A 133 6.13 8.70 -4.24
CA ASN A 133 5.44 7.45 -4.51
C ASN A 133 6.36 6.22 -4.62
N THR A 134 7.64 6.37 -4.30
CA THR A 134 8.54 5.21 -4.21
C THR A 134 8.14 4.30 -3.07
N ILE A 135 8.02 3.01 -3.34
CA ILE A 135 7.64 1.98 -2.38
C ILE A 135 8.86 1.10 -2.08
N ASN A 136 9.27 1.05 -0.83
CA ASN A 136 10.32 0.16 -0.34
C ASN A 136 9.67 -0.99 0.42
N ILE A 137 9.99 -2.21 0.01
CA ILE A 137 9.43 -3.45 0.57
C ILE A 137 10.57 -4.23 1.22
N ALA A 138 10.34 -4.71 2.41
CA ALA A 138 11.22 -5.66 3.07
C ALA A 138 10.49 -6.98 3.31
N ASN A 139 11.18 -8.09 3.04
CA ASN A 139 10.65 -9.44 3.08
C ASN A 139 9.38 -9.56 2.23
N GLY A 140 9.55 -9.30 0.94
CA GLY A 140 8.49 -9.42 -0.05
C GLY A 140 8.35 -10.85 -0.56
N LYS A 141 7.14 -11.20 -0.98
CA LYS A 141 6.80 -12.44 -1.69
C LYS A 141 6.00 -12.06 -2.92
N TYR A 142 6.38 -12.57 -4.07
CA TYR A 142 5.60 -12.44 -5.29
C TYR A 142 5.12 -13.81 -5.74
N THR A 143 3.85 -13.94 -6.02
CA THR A 143 3.22 -15.19 -6.43
C THR A 143 2.04 -14.93 -7.36
N THR A 144 1.71 -15.89 -8.20
CA THR A 144 0.48 -15.90 -8.99
C THR A 144 -0.62 -16.74 -8.33
N CYS A 145 -0.34 -17.30 -7.15
CA CYS A 145 -1.31 -18.06 -6.35
C CYS A 145 -2.11 -17.10 -5.46
N ASP A 146 -3.43 -17.20 -5.48
CA ASP A 146 -4.37 -16.36 -4.73
C ASP A 146 -4.55 -16.78 -3.27
N LEU A 147 -4.00 -17.92 -2.87
CA LEU A 147 -4.10 -18.43 -1.50
C LEU A 147 -3.37 -17.53 -0.50
N ASP A 148 -3.86 -17.50 0.73
CA ASP A 148 -3.18 -16.81 1.83
C ASP A 148 -1.80 -17.39 2.09
N HIS A 149 -1.65 -18.72 1.97
CA HIS A 149 -0.39 -19.45 1.98
C HIS A 149 -0.13 -20.02 0.59
N PRO A 150 0.61 -19.31 -0.27
CA PRO A 150 0.84 -19.75 -1.64
C PRO A 150 1.81 -20.94 -1.68
N HIS A 151 1.51 -21.92 -2.53
CA HIS A 151 2.34 -23.12 -2.72
C HIS A 151 3.74 -22.78 -3.31
N PHE A 152 3.82 -21.68 -4.04
CA PHE A 152 5.08 -21.20 -4.60
C PHE A 152 5.11 -19.67 -4.60
N TYR A 153 6.28 -19.13 -4.38
CA TYR A 153 6.51 -17.68 -4.42
C TYR A 153 7.98 -17.35 -4.63
N LEU A 154 8.22 -16.21 -5.24
CA LEU A 154 9.54 -15.60 -5.27
C LEU A 154 9.73 -14.82 -3.98
N ALA A 155 10.57 -15.32 -3.10
CA ALA A 155 10.97 -14.61 -1.88
C ALA A 155 12.03 -13.56 -2.22
N MET A 156 11.82 -12.32 -1.74
CA MET A 156 12.76 -11.23 -1.92
C MET A 156 13.07 -10.57 -0.59
N THR A 157 14.34 -10.34 -0.31
CA THR A 157 14.75 -9.71 0.95
C THR A 157 14.38 -8.23 0.98
N LYS A 158 14.56 -7.55 -0.15
CA LYS A 158 14.23 -6.13 -0.34
C LYS A 158 13.77 -5.91 -1.77
N ALA A 159 12.80 -5.03 -1.93
CA ALA A 159 12.42 -4.50 -3.24
C ALA A 159 12.17 -3.00 -3.14
N LYS A 160 12.41 -2.29 -4.25
CA LYS A 160 12.12 -0.87 -4.40
C LYS A 160 11.36 -0.68 -5.71
N THR A 161 10.13 -0.24 -5.59
CA THR A 161 9.29 0.10 -6.75
C THR A 161 9.36 1.61 -6.98
N ILE A 162 9.71 2.01 -8.18
CA ILE A 162 9.64 3.39 -8.64
C ILE A 162 8.52 3.45 -9.67
N PRO A 163 7.36 4.03 -9.33
CA PRO A 163 6.17 4.02 -10.17
C PRO A 163 6.47 4.55 -11.58
N GLY A 164 5.95 3.87 -12.59
CA GLY A 164 6.12 4.23 -14.00
C GLY A 164 7.54 4.11 -14.55
N LYS A 165 8.50 3.59 -13.77
CA LYS A 165 9.90 3.43 -14.21
C LYS A 165 10.37 1.98 -14.10
N LYS A 166 10.58 1.50 -12.89
CA LYS A 166 11.20 0.18 -12.66
C LYS A 166 10.94 -0.35 -11.25
N VAL A 167 11.00 -1.65 -11.13
CA VAL A 167 11.10 -2.37 -9.86
C VAL A 167 12.52 -2.91 -9.72
N ILE A 168 13.17 -2.59 -8.63
CA ILE A 168 14.51 -3.07 -8.27
C ILE A 168 14.34 -4.10 -7.16
N VAL A 169 14.84 -5.30 -7.38
CA VAL A 169 14.75 -6.41 -6.43
C VAL A 169 16.14 -6.76 -5.96
N GLY A 170 16.33 -6.89 -4.66
CA GLY A 170 17.55 -7.42 -4.05
C GLY A 170 17.61 -8.95 -4.13
N PRO A 171 18.44 -9.59 -3.31
CA PRO A 171 18.54 -11.03 -3.30
C PRO A 171 17.18 -11.70 -3.18
N SER A 172 16.89 -12.58 -4.15
CA SER A 172 15.62 -13.28 -4.27
C SER A 172 15.83 -14.72 -4.65
N TYR A 173 14.94 -15.60 -4.23
CA TYR A 173 14.98 -17.03 -4.51
C TYR A 173 13.55 -17.60 -4.57
N LEU A 174 13.41 -18.67 -5.32
CA LEU A 174 12.14 -19.38 -5.45
C LEU A 174 11.91 -20.24 -4.21
N VAL A 175 10.70 -20.24 -3.70
CA VAL A 175 10.22 -21.16 -2.67
C VAL A 175 9.05 -21.94 -3.24
N MET A 176 9.08 -23.26 -3.10
CA MET A 176 8.01 -24.16 -3.51
C MET A 176 7.67 -25.08 -2.33
N GLU A 177 6.39 -25.16 -1.95
CA GLU A 177 5.93 -25.93 -0.80
C GLU A 177 6.79 -25.70 0.46
N ASP A 178 7.09 -24.40 0.75
CA ASP A 178 7.95 -23.95 1.82
C ASP A 178 9.43 -24.38 1.75
N VAL A 179 9.82 -25.06 0.67
CA VAL A 179 11.21 -25.45 0.44
C VAL A 179 11.92 -24.37 -0.39
N PRO A 180 12.95 -23.70 0.15
CA PRO A 180 13.70 -22.68 -0.59
C PRO A 180 14.65 -23.32 -1.62
N ILE A 181 14.53 -22.89 -2.86
CA ILE A 181 15.34 -23.35 -3.98
C ILE A 181 16.41 -22.30 -4.29
N TYR A 182 17.49 -22.31 -3.53
CA TYR A 182 18.53 -21.27 -3.61
C TYR A 182 19.30 -21.25 -4.92
N PHE A 183 19.43 -22.37 -5.62
CA PHE A 183 20.16 -22.43 -6.90
C PHE A 183 19.44 -21.67 -8.03
N LEU A 184 18.14 -21.39 -7.89
CA LEU A 184 17.38 -20.50 -8.75
C LEU A 184 17.34 -19.05 -8.19
N GLY A 185 18.24 -18.73 -7.29
CA GLY A 185 18.32 -17.39 -6.69
C GLY A 185 18.97 -16.39 -7.62
N LEU A 186 18.44 -15.16 -7.58
CA LEU A 186 19.01 -14.01 -8.25
C LEU A 186 19.63 -13.09 -7.18
N PRO A 187 20.90 -12.68 -7.33
CA PRO A 187 21.54 -11.77 -6.36
C PRO A 187 20.90 -10.38 -6.37
N PHE A 188 20.43 -9.95 -7.52
CA PHE A 188 19.64 -8.73 -7.73
C PHE A 188 18.92 -8.81 -9.08
N GLY A 189 17.87 -8.02 -9.21
CA GLY A 189 17.14 -7.89 -10.46
C GLY A 189 16.55 -6.49 -10.61
N PHE A 190 16.27 -6.09 -11.82
CA PHE A 190 15.41 -4.94 -12.06
C PHE A 190 14.45 -5.25 -13.21
N PHE A 191 13.22 -4.79 -13.05
CA PHE A 191 12.15 -5.00 -14.00
C PHE A 191 11.62 -3.63 -14.42
N PRO A 192 11.75 -3.24 -15.71
CA PRO A 192 11.15 -2.00 -16.19
C PRO A 192 9.62 -2.14 -16.22
N THR A 193 8.91 -1.15 -15.68
CA THR A 193 7.44 -1.10 -15.68
C THR A 193 6.89 -0.17 -16.76
N MET A 194 7.78 0.42 -17.58
CA MET A 194 7.36 1.31 -18.66
C MET A 194 6.86 0.51 -19.86
N SER A 195 5.76 0.98 -20.47
CA SER A 195 5.30 0.49 -21.77
C SER A 195 6.33 0.86 -22.84
N GLY A 196 7.08 -0.11 -23.34
CA GLY A 196 8.07 0.09 -24.38
C GLY A 196 8.94 -1.16 -24.57
N ARG A 197 9.71 -1.20 -25.65
CA ARG A 197 10.68 -2.27 -25.87
C ARG A 197 11.91 -2.00 -25.00
N HIS A 198 12.03 -2.74 -23.93
CA HIS A 198 13.20 -2.68 -23.05
C HIS A 198 13.83 -4.05 -22.93
N SER A 199 15.15 -4.11 -22.97
CA SER A 199 15.86 -5.35 -22.66
C SER A 199 15.64 -5.72 -21.20
N GLY A 200 15.36 -6.98 -20.92
CA GLY A 200 15.12 -7.43 -19.55
C GLY A 200 14.90 -8.92 -19.45
N PHE A 201 14.89 -9.41 -18.23
CA PHE A 201 14.54 -10.79 -17.93
C PHE A 201 13.03 -10.99 -18.12
N ILE A 202 12.68 -12.03 -18.86
CA ILE A 202 11.31 -12.55 -18.94
C ILE A 202 11.16 -13.46 -17.72
N MET A 203 10.25 -13.09 -16.82
CA MET A 203 9.96 -13.92 -15.67
C MET A 203 9.36 -15.23 -16.11
N PRO A 204 9.87 -16.36 -15.63
CA PRO A 204 9.27 -17.64 -15.94
C PRO A 204 7.87 -17.74 -15.39
N THR A 205 6.99 -18.34 -16.15
CA THR A 205 5.69 -18.81 -15.67
C THR A 205 5.90 -20.20 -15.08
N TRP A 206 5.48 -20.38 -13.84
CA TRP A 206 5.53 -21.67 -13.15
C TRP A 206 4.14 -22.08 -12.71
N GLY A 207 3.92 -23.37 -12.64
CA GLY A 207 2.65 -23.93 -12.23
C GLY A 207 2.73 -25.44 -12.09
N GLU A 208 1.60 -26.03 -11.73
CA GLU A 208 1.43 -27.48 -11.62
C GLU A 208 0.35 -27.95 -12.60
N GLU A 209 0.69 -28.97 -13.38
CA GLU A 209 -0.26 -29.69 -14.22
C GLU A 209 -0.49 -31.09 -13.61
N ALA A 210 -1.73 -31.52 -13.47
CA ALA A 210 -2.10 -32.80 -12.84
C ALA A 210 -1.42 -34.04 -13.49
N ILE A 211 -1.02 -33.95 -14.78
CA ILE A 211 -0.44 -35.05 -15.51
C ILE A 211 1.09 -34.93 -15.57
N LYS A 212 1.64 -33.72 -15.63
CA LYS A 212 3.07 -33.47 -15.87
C LYS A 212 3.83 -32.98 -14.63
N GLY A 213 3.12 -32.68 -13.52
CA GLY A 213 3.72 -32.11 -12.33
C GLY A 213 4.09 -30.63 -12.49
N PHE A 214 5.09 -30.18 -11.75
CA PHE A 214 5.55 -28.80 -11.80
C PHE A 214 6.22 -28.45 -13.13
N PHE A 215 5.89 -27.28 -13.65
CA PHE A 215 6.51 -26.78 -14.86
C PHE A 215 7.06 -25.36 -14.67
N LEU A 216 8.09 -25.05 -15.42
CA LEU A 216 8.66 -23.71 -15.58
C LEU A 216 8.70 -23.41 -17.09
N ARG A 217 7.98 -22.39 -17.54
CA ARG A 217 7.91 -21.98 -18.95
C ARG A 217 8.32 -20.53 -19.12
N ASP A 218 8.69 -20.19 -20.36
CA ASP A 218 8.89 -18.81 -20.82
C ASP A 218 9.98 -18.03 -20.06
N ALA A 219 10.92 -18.75 -19.43
CA ALA A 219 12.11 -18.13 -18.87
C ALA A 219 13.04 -17.66 -20.00
N GLY A 220 13.51 -16.42 -19.94
CA GLY A 220 14.40 -15.90 -20.95
C GLY A 220 14.94 -14.51 -20.65
N TYR A 221 15.76 -14.02 -21.57
CA TYR A 221 16.19 -12.63 -21.57
C TYR A 221 15.84 -12.00 -22.93
N TYR A 222 15.07 -10.93 -22.88
CA TYR A 222 14.71 -10.17 -24.07
C TYR A 222 15.75 -9.09 -24.34
N PHE A 223 16.31 -9.08 -25.52
CA PHE A 223 17.18 -7.99 -26.01
C PHE A 223 16.38 -7.07 -26.93
N ALA A 224 16.23 -5.81 -26.54
CA ALA A 224 15.69 -4.80 -27.42
C ALA A 224 16.84 -4.25 -28.30
N PHE A 225 16.79 -4.56 -29.59
CA PHE A 225 17.68 -3.93 -30.58
C PHE A 225 16.97 -2.67 -31.12
N ASN A 226 17.71 -1.56 -31.15
CA ASN A 226 17.29 -0.30 -31.82
C ASN A 226 17.71 -0.35 -33.27
#